data_b4773fc421417cb08b8541d575a3553d
#
_entry.id   b4773fc421417cb08b8541d575a3553d
#
_cell.length_a   1.000
_cell.length_b   1.000
_cell.length_c   1.000
_cell.angle_alpha   90.00
_cell.angle_beta   90.00
_cell.angle_gamma   90.00
#
_symmetry.space_group_name_H-M   'P 1'
#
loop_
_entity.id
_entity.type
_entity.pdbx_description
1 polymer ?
#
loop_
_entity_poly.entity_id
_entity_poly.type
_entity_poly.pdbx_seq_one_letter_code
_entity_poly.pdbx_strand_id
1 'polypeptide(L)'
;KTPGVVLNHCQQYGEYVTIKIENMSEQHTELANSGKAPENKKQEQKEYGIIAVAAGKAVEELFKEYRVDYVVTGGQTMNPSTDDFIKAIKQVNAKKVFILPNNSNIIMAANQACEVCDEGVEARVIPTKTIPQGLTACMMFNPEEDFDANTREMTASLESVKSGQVTFAIKDTSIDGVEIKKDEFIGISNKTILCSNPDKVQATIETIES
;
A
#
# COMPACT_ATOMS: atom_id res chain seq x y z
N LYS A 1 18.25 -20.47 20.46
CA LYS A 1 17.06 -20.06 21.15
C LYS A 1 15.94 -20.61 20.29
N THR A 2 14.95 -21.24 20.91
CA THR A 2 14.05 -22.20 20.26
C THR A 2 12.64 -21.62 20.10
N PRO A 3 12.32 -20.92 19.00
CA PRO A 3 10.97 -20.38 18.77
C PRO A 3 9.89 -21.45 18.80
N GLY A 4 10.22 -22.69 18.41
CA GLY A 4 9.28 -23.82 18.48
C GLY A 4 8.73 -24.11 19.87
N VAL A 5 9.48 -23.86 20.95
CA VAL A 5 8.99 -24.04 22.32
C VAL A 5 7.90 -23.02 22.65
N VAL A 6 8.05 -21.77 22.20
CA VAL A 6 7.05 -20.70 22.38
C VAL A 6 5.79 -21.04 21.58
N LEU A 7 5.94 -21.48 20.33
CA LEU A 7 4.82 -21.89 19.50
C LEU A 7 4.03 -23.04 20.15
N ASN A 8 4.72 -24.11 20.58
CA ASN A 8 4.06 -25.23 21.24
C ASN A 8 3.32 -24.80 22.51
N HIS A 9 3.90 -23.85 23.27
CA HIS A 9 3.23 -23.33 24.47
C HIS A 9 1.99 -22.53 24.14
N CYS A 10 2.05 -21.67 23.12
CA CYS A 10 0.90 -20.84 22.71
C CYS A 10 -0.22 -21.65 22.05
N GLN A 11 0.10 -22.78 21.40
CA GLN A 11 -0.90 -23.63 20.73
C GLN A 11 -1.93 -24.24 21.70
N GLN A 12 -1.63 -24.30 22.99
CA GLN A 12 -2.60 -24.74 24.03
C GLN A 12 -3.76 -23.74 24.22
N TYR A 13 -3.60 -22.51 23.76
CA TYR A 13 -4.59 -21.43 23.95
C TYR A 13 -5.36 -21.08 22.68
N GLY A 14 -5.05 -21.71 21.54
CA GLY A 14 -5.73 -21.48 20.28
C GLY A 14 -4.96 -21.98 19.07
N GLU A 15 -5.59 -21.90 17.91
CA GLU A 15 -4.99 -22.26 16.62
C GLU A 15 -4.31 -21.04 15.98
N TYR A 16 -3.19 -21.27 15.30
CA TYR A 16 -2.51 -20.23 14.55
C TYR A 16 -3.16 -20.06 13.18
N VAL A 17 -3.56 -18.85 12.87
CA VAL A 17 -4.03 -18.48 11.53
C VAL A 17 -2.84 -18.15 10.62
N THR A 18 -1.81 -17.50 11.19
CA THR A 18 -0.56 -17.17 10.47
C THR A 18 0.61 -17.17 11.45
N ILE A 19 1.74 -17.70 11.03
CA ILE A 19 2.98 -17.70 11.81
C ILE A 19 4.07 -17.03 10.98
N LYS A 20 4.70 -15.97 11.52
CA LYS A 20 5.88 -15.33 10.95
C LYS A 20 7.03 -15.44 11.94
N ILE A 21 8.13 -16.09 11.54
CA ILE A 21 9.34 -16.25 12.36
C ILE A 21 10.51 -15.71 11.55
N GLU A 22 11.19 -14.71 12.08
CA GLU A 22 12.37 -14.10 11.46
C GLU A 22 13.58 -14.26 12.37
N ASN A 23 14.74 -14.55 11.78
CA ASN A 23 15.99 -14.66 12.50
C ASN A 23 16.66 -13.28 12.60
N MET A 24 16.53 -12.63 13.75
CA MET A 24 17.12 -11.32 14.00
C MET A 24 18.65 -11.31 13.84
N SER A 25 19.31 -12.46 13.98
CA SER A 25 20.76 -12.56 13.75
C SER A 25 21.13 -12.51 12.27
N GLU A 26 20.26 -12.99 11.39
CA GLU A 26 20.46 -12.88 9.95
C GLU A 26 20.20 -11.47 9.45
N GLN A 27 19.18 -10.78 9.99
CA GLN A 27 18.98 -9.36 9.74
C GLN A 27 20.21 -8.51 10.09
N HIS A 28 20.87 -8.80 11.23
CA HIS A 28 22.14 -8.14 11.59
C HIS A 28 23.29 -8.50 10.65
N THR A 29 23.31 -9.72 10.14
CA THR A 29 24.36 -10.18 9.21
C THR A 29 24.15 -9.61 7.80
N GLU A 30 22.91 -9.46 7.36
CA GLU A 30 22.59 -8.78 6.10
C GLU A 30 22.90 -7.28 6.18
N LEU A 31 22.62 -6.63 7.32
CA LEU A 31 23.04 -5.26 7.58
C LEU A 31 24.56 -5.10 7.65
N ALA A 32 25.30 -6.11 8.18
CA ALA A 32 26.74 -6.11 8.23
C ALA A 32 27.41 -6.48 6.90
N ASN A 33 26.79 -7.34 6.09
CA ASN A 33 27.27 -7.72 4.75
C ASN A 33 26.82 -6.75 3.64
N SER A 34 25.79 -5.97 3.87
CA SER A 34 25.45 -4.80 3.02
C SER A 34 26.45 -3.63 3.21
N GLY A 35 27.44 -3.80 4.09
CA GLY A 35 28.58 -2.89 4.27
C GLY A 35 29.57 -2.81 3.10
N LYS A 36 29.32 -3.48 1.98
CA LYS A 36 29.80 -3.05 0.67
C LYS A 36 28.67 -2.36 -0.06
N ALA A 37 28.33 -1.17 0.41
CA ALA A 37 27.68 -0.20 -0.44
C ALA A 37 28.49 -0.12 -1.74
N PRO A 38 27.85 -0.19 -2.93
CA PRO A 38 28.48 0.30 -4.14
C PRO A 38 28.90 1.74 -3.82
N GLU A 39 30.14 2.09 -4.12
CA GLU A 39 30.68 3.42 -3.93
C GLU A 39 29.62 4.45 -4.31
N ASN A 40 29.23 5.21 -3.32
CA ASN A 40 28.28 6.29 -3.41
C ASN A 40 28.86 7.32 -4.39
N LYS A 41 28.62 7.16 -5.70
CA LYS A 41 28.46 8.33 -6.53
C LYS A 41 27.38 9.12 -5.81
N LYS A 42 27.73 10.29 -5.30
CA LYS A 42 26.76 11.26 -4.78
C LYS A 42 25.73 11.45 -5.89
N GLN A 43 24.67 10.63 -5.90
CA GLN A 43 23.51 10.90 -6.73
C GLN A 43 22.94 12.19 -6.15
N GLU A 44 22.88 13.21 -6.99
CA GLU A 44 22.24 14.45 -6.63
C GLU A 44 20.86 14.12 -6.08
N GLN A 45 20.55 14.61 -4.89
CA GLN A 45 19.27 14.40 -4.25
C GLN A 45 18.17 14.99 -5.13
N LYS A 46 17.17 14.20 -5.49
CA LYS A 46 16.04 14.66 -6.28
C LYS A 46 15.25 15.75 -5.52
N GLU A 47 14.64 16.66 -6.24
CA GLU A 47 13.75 17.64 -5.60
C GLU A 47 12.48 16.95 -5.07
N TYR A 48 11.85 16.11 -5.89
CA TYR A 48 10.65 15.36 -5.55
C TYR A 48 10.85 13.86 -5.70
N GLY A 49 10.13 13.09 -4.90
CA GLY A 49 9.99 11.66 -5.03
C GLY A 49 8.58 11.20 -4.67
N ILE A 50 8.13 10.13 -5.31
CA ILE A 50 6.81 9.56 -5.06
C ILE A 50 6.97 8.09 -4.68
N ILE A 51 6.35 7.72 -3.57
CA ILE A 51 6.29 6.35 -3.06
C ILE A 51 4.83 5.90 -3.13
N ALA A 52 4.55 4.74 -3.74
CA ALA A 52 3.23 4.14 -3.73
C ALA A 52 3.26 2.76 -3.06
N VAL A 53 2.14 2.35 -2.49
CA VAL A 53 1.96 0.98 -2.02
C VAL A 53 1.12 0.22 -3.05
N ALA A 54 1.61 -0.93 -3.47
CA ALA A 54 0.89 -1.79 -4.41
C ALA A 54 1.25 -3.27 -4.20
N ALA A 55 0.37 -4.16 -4.66
CA ALA A 55 0.61 -5.58 -4.73
C ALA A 55 0.50 -6.07 -6.19
N GLY A 56 1.48 -6.86 -6.60
CA GLY A 56 1.52 -7.46 -7.92
C GLY A 56 2.29 -6.65 -8.95
N LYS A 57 3.12 -7.37 -9.73
CA LYS A 57 4.07 -6.77 -10.68
C LYS A 57 3.42 -5.82 -11.69
N ALA A 58 2.25 -6.17 -12.23
CA ALA A 58 1.57 -5.33 -13.23
C ALA A 58 1.16 -3.97 -12.66
N VAL A 59 0.71 -3.91 -11.40
CA VAL A 59 0.35 -2.65 -10.73
C VAL A 59 1.61 -1.86 -10.37
N GLU A 60 2.68 -2.52 -9.96
CA GLU A 60 3.98 -1.88 -9.72
C GLU A 60 4.54 -1.24 -10.99
N GLU A 61 4.48 -1.95 -12.12
CA GLU A 61 4.90 -1.43 -13.42
C GLU A 61 4.06 -0.22 -13.83
N LEU A 62 2.75 -0.30 -13.66
CA LEU A 62 1.83 0.80 -13.92
C LEU A 62 2.20 2.05 -13.10
N PHE A 63 2.45 1.93 -11.80
CA PHE A 63 2.87 3.06 -10.97
C PHE A 63 4.20 3.66 -11.44
N LYS A 64 5.16 2.83 -11.88
CA LYS A 64 6.44 3.32 -12.43
C LYS A 64 6.25 4.13 -13.70
N GLU A 65 5.29 3.78 -14.56
CA GLU A 65 4.92 4.58 -15.74
C GLU A 65 4.37 5.98 -15.34
N TYR A 66 3.74 6.08 -14.16
CA TYR A 66 3.23 7.33 -13.59
C TYR A 66 4.22 8.02 -12.66
N ARG A 67 5.54 7.89 -12.91
CA ARG A 67 6.62 8.59 -12.20
C ARG A 67 6.77 8.22 -10.71
N VAL A 68 6.25 7.08 -10.28
CA VAL A 68 6.53 6.58 -8.94
C VAL A 68 7.96 6.06 -8.87
N ASP A 69 8.76 6.62 -7.96
CA ASP A 69 10.18 6.28 -7.80
C ASP A 69 10.37 4.95 -7.08
N TYR A 70 9.48 4.65 -6.14
CA TYR A 70 9.57 3.43 -5.35
C TYR A 70 8.19 2.87 -5.03
N VAL A 71 8.02 1.58 -5.24
CA VAL A 71 6.78 0.88 -4.86
C VAL A 71 7.06 -0.03 -3.67
N VAL A 72 6.41 0.27 -2.55
CA VAL A 72 6.41 -0.61 -1.37
C VAL A 72 5.45 -1.76 -1.64
N THR A 73 5.96 -2.98 -1.62
CA THR A 73 5.11 -4.16 -1.81
C THR A 73 4.20 -4.33 -0.59
N GLY A 74 2.90 -4.25 -0.82
CA GLY A 74 1.90 -4.39 0.22
C GLY A 74 0.49 -4.39 -0.36
N GLY A 75 -0.46 -4.83 0.44
CA GLY A 75 -1.85 -4.93 0.00
C GLY A 75 -2.77 -5.28 1.16
N GLN A 76 -3.95 -5.83 0.88
CA GLN A 76 -4.97 -6.13 1.90
C GLN A 76 -4.53 -7.14 2.97
N THR A 77 -3.59 -8.03 2.64
CA THR A 77 -3.11 -9.10 3.54
C THR A 77 -1.72 -8.85 4.11
N MET A 78 -0.97 -7.92 3.57
CA MET A 78 0.38 -7.57 3.99
C MET A 78 0.51 -6.06 4.10
N ASN A 79 0.27 -5.53 5.31
CA ASN A 79 0.38 -4.10 5.56
C ASN A 79 1.84 -3.72 5.81
N PRO A 80 2.43 -2.81 5.02
CA PRO A 80 3.73 -2.24 5.30
C PRO A 80 3.80 -1.60 6.68
N SER A 81 4.94 -1.77 7.34
CA SER A 81 5.23 -1.14 8.62
C SER A 81 5.76 0.29 8.43
N THR A 82 5.82 1.07 9.51
CA THR A 82 6.48 2.38 9.53
C THR A 82 7.93 2.28 9.05
N ASP A 83 8.66 1.24 9.44
CA ASP A 83 10.06 1.01 9.01
C ASP A 83 10.19 0.78 7.50
N ASP A 84 9.21 0.13 6.86
CA ASP A 84 9.22 -0.08 5.41
C ASP A 84 9.09 1.25 4.67
N PHE A 85 8.26 2.17 5.17
CA PHE A 85 8.15 3.53 4.63
C PHE A 85 9.43 4.35 4.86
N ILE A 86 10.06 4.27 6.03
CA ILE A 86 11.34 4.96 6.31
C ILE A 86 12.43 4.48 5.35
N LYS A 87 12.53 3.17 5.13
CA LYS A 87 13.45 2.60 4.14
C LYS A 87 13.17 3.10 2.73
N ALA A 88 11.90 3.15 2.33
CA ALA A 88 11.48 3.65 1.03
C ALA A 88 11.84 5.13 0.84
N ILE A 89 11.61 5.99 1.85
CA ILE A 89 11.98 7.41 1.83
C ILE A 89 13.50 7.56 1.60
N LYS A 90 14.31 6.81 2.35
CA LYS A 90 15.78 6.83 2.19
C LYS A 90 16.21 6.36 0.80
N GLN A 91 15.55 5.36 0.26
CA GLN A 91 15.91 4.78 -1.04
C GLN A 91 15.55 5.69 -2.22
N VAL A 92 14.47 6.45 -2.11
CA VAL A 92 14.07 7.46 -3.11
C VAL A 92 15.06 8.62 -3.18
N ASN A 93 15.71 8.96 -2.09
CA ASN A 93 16.74 10.03 -2.00
C ASN A 93 16.25 11.36 -2.60
N ALA A 94 15.10 11.84 -2.13
CA ALA A 94 14.52 13.12 -2.53
C ALA A 94 14.38 14.05 -1.34
N LYS A 95 14.34 15.38 -1.59
CA LYS A 95 14.11 16.40 -0.55
C LYS A 95 12.66 16.41 -0.11
N LYS A 96 11.74 16.22 -1.04
CA LYS A 96 10.30 16.25 -0.84
C LYS A 96 9.70 14.93 -1.33
N VAL A 97 8.98 14.23 -0.47
CA VAL A 97 8.48 12.89 -0.76
C VAL A 97 6.97 12.82 -0.55
N PHE A 98 6.25 12.39 -1.56
CA PHE A 98 4.84 12.03 -1.45
C PHE A 98 4.69 10.52 -1.23
N ILE A 99 3.83 10.14 -0.30
CA ILE A 99 3.50 8.74 -0.02
C ILE A 99 2.04 8.49 -0.35
N LEU A 100 1.78 7.51 -1.21
CA LEU A 100 0.46 7.06 -1.65
C LEU A 100 0.17 5.68 -1.05
N PRO A 101 -0.51 5.59 0.09
CA PRO A 101 -0.74 4.31 0.78
C PRO A 101 -1.65 3.35 0.00
N ASN A 102 -2.63 3.87 -0.74
CA ASN A 102 -3.61 3.09 -1.52
C ASN A 102 -4.44 2.09 -0.70
N ASN A 103 -4.41 2.25 0.61
CA ASN A 103 -5.13 1.43 1.58
C ASN A 103 -5.34 2.23 2.88
N SER A 104 -6.57 2.33 3.34
CA SER A 104 -6.90 3.08 4.57
C SER A 104 -6.20 2.55 5.83
N ASN A 105 -5.88 1.25 5.87
CA ASN A 105 -5.30 0.61 7.06
C ASN A 105 -3.85 1.01 7.31
N ILE A 106 -3.14 1.49 6.30
CA ILE A 106 -1.71 1.81 6.39
C ILE A 106 -1.41 3.31 6.37
N ILE A 107 -2.43 4.16 6.24
CA ILE A 107 -2.27 5.63 6.27
C ILE A 107 -1.59 6.08 7.56
N MET A 108 -1.95 5.48 8.70
CA MET A 108 -1.35 5.81 9.99
C MET A 108 0.14 5.48 10.04
N ALA A 109 0.55 4.30 9.57
CA ALA A 109 1.96 3.92 9.51
C ALA A 109 2.77 4.81 8.57
N ALA A 110 2.19 5.22 7.45
CA ALA A 110 2.80 6.17 6.52
C ALA A 110 2.97 7.56 7.16
N ASN A 111 1.95 8.08 7.88
CA ASN A 111 2.07 9.35 8.59
C ASN A 111 3.16 9.30 9.67
N GLN A 112 3.22 8.23 10.46
CA GLN A 112 4.28 8.05 11.45
C GLN A 112 5.68 8.05 10.82
N ALA A 113 5.84 7.47 9.63
CA ALA A 113 7.11 7.50 8.92
C ALA A 113 7.50 8.92 8.48
N CYS A 114 6.52 9.76 8.08
CA CYS A 114 6.76 11.15 7.75
C CYS A 114 7.23 11.98 8.97
N GLU A 115 6.74 11.67 10.17
CA GLU A 115 7.11 12.38 11.40
C GLU A 115 8.54 12.07 11.86
N VAL A 116 9.07 10.90 11.51
CA VAL A 116 10.39 10.41 11.97
C VAL A 116 11.41 10.30 10.83
N CYS A 117 11.14 10.89 9.67
CA CYS A 117 12.09 10.91 8.56
C CYS A 117 13.34 11.75 8.89
N ASP A 118 14.43 11.51 8.14
CA ASP A 118 15.73 12.15 8.39
C ASP A 118 15.65 13.69 8.21
N GLU A 119 16.48 14.41 8.95
CA GLU A 119 16.60 15.87 8.83
C GLU A 119 16.93 16.28 7.38
N GLY A 120 16.15 17.22 6.85
CA GLY A 120 16.29 17.73 5.47
C GLY A 120 15.43 17.00 4.43
N VAL A 121 14.62 16.03 4.84
CA VAL A 121 13.58 15.43 4.00
C VAL A 121 12.21 15.86 4.49
N GLU A 122 11.40 16.41 3.60
CA GLU A 122 10.00 16.71 3.87
C GLU A 122 9.11 15.63 3.23
N ALA A 123 8.42 14.84 4.04
CA ALA A 123 7.56 13.78 3.55
C ALA A 123 6.08 14.07 3.89
N ARG A 124 5.17 13.78 2.96
CA ARG A 124 3.72 13.93 3.16
C ARG A 124 2.96 12.74 2.61
N VAL A 125 1.92 12.37 3.32
CA VAL A 125 0.96 11.36 2.88
C VAL A 125 -0.18 12.02 2.11
N ILE A 126 -0.41 11.57 0.88
CA ILE A 126 -1.66 11.81 0.16
C ILE A 126 -2.59 10.65 0.55
N PRO A 127 -3.73 10.89 1.21
CA PRO A 127 -4.50 9.85 1.91
C PRO A 127 -5.31 8.96 0.95
N THR A 128 -4.63 8.39 -0.04
CA THR A 128 -5.20 7.46 -1.02
C THR A 128 -5.63 6.16 -0.34
N LYS A 129 -6.85 5.71 -0.62
CA LYS A 129 -7.44 4.50 -0.03
C LYS A 129 -7.55 3.34 -1.01
N THR A 130 -7.36 3.63 -2.30
CA THR A 130 -7.51 2.67 -3.39
C THR A 130 -6.44 2.90 -4.46
N ILE A 131 -6.13 1.88 -5.25
CA ILE A 131 -5.19 1.97 -6.38
C ILE A 131 -5.63 3.05 -7.40
N PRO A 132 -6.90 3.12 -7.83
CA PRO A 132 -7.35 4.20 -8.72
C PRO A 132 -7.09 5.61 -8.15
N GLN A 133 -7.32 5.83 -6.86
CA GLN A 133 -7.00 7.10 -6.21
C GLN A 133 -5.50 7.41 -6.28
N GLY A 134 -4.63 6.40 -6.04
CA GLY A 134 -3.19 6.57 -6.16
C GLY A 134 -2.74 6.96 -7.56
N LEU A 135 -3.29 6.30 -8.58
CA LEU A 135 -2.98 6.63 -9.97
C LEU A 135 -3.45 8.05 -10.34
N THR A 136 -4.65 8.42 -9.93
CA THR A 136 -5.17 9.78 -10.19
C THR A 136 -4.31 10.83 -9.49
N ALA A 137 -3.90 10.59 -8.24
CA ALA A 137 -2.99 11.48 -7.53
C ALA A 137 -1.64 11.64 -8.27
N CYS A 138 -1.06 10.55 -8.81
CA CYS A 138 0.15 10.63 -9.63
C CYS A 138 -0.04 11.48 -10.89
N MET A 139 -1.20 11.41 -11.54
CA MET A 139 -1.50 12.22 -12.74
C MET A 139 -1.58 13.71 -12.43
N MET A 140 -1.97 14.07 -11.22
CA MET A 140 -2.08 15.47 -10.80
C MET A 140 -0.75 16.07 -10.32
N PHE A 141 0.27 15.25 -10.11
CA PHE A 141 1.59 15.73 -9.71
C PHE A 141 2.25 16.58 -10.79
N ASN A 142 2.64 17.81 -10.42
CA ASN A 142 3.37 18.72 -11.29
C ASN A 142 4.74 19.06 -10.65
N PRO A 143 5.87 18.64 -11.25
CA PRO A 143 7.21 18.91 -10.71
C PRO A 143 7.60 20.40 -10.71
N GLU A 144 6.89 21.27 -11.43
CA GLU A 144 7.14 22.70 -11.47
C GLU A 144 6.41 23.47 -10.37
N GLU A 145 5.44 22.84 -9.71
CA GLU A 145 4.69 23.42 -8.60
C GLU A 145 5.37 23.15 -7.26
N ASP A 146 5.04 23.98 -6.26
CA ASP A 146 5.55 23.78 -4.90
C ASP A 146 4.91 22.57 -4.21
N PHE A 147 5.49 22.17 -3.06
CA PHE A 147 5.07 21.00 -2.31
C PHE A 147 3.65 21.11 -1.74
N ASP A 148 3.25 22.34 -1.35
CA ASP A 148 1.92 22.59 -0.80
C ASP A 148 0.86 22.61 -1.91
N ALA A 149 1.16 23.16 -3.07
CA ALA A 149 0.29 23.12 -4.24
C ALA A 149 0.05 21.70 -4.70
N ASN A 150 1.12 20.93 -4.90
CA ASN A 150 1.01 19.50 -5.24
C ASN A 150 0.21 18.71 -4.20
N THR A 151 0.43 18.94 -2.90
CA THR A 151 -0.33 18.28 -1.84
C THR A 151 -1.83 18.55 -1.97
N ARG A 152 -2.22 19.82 -2.22
CA ARG A 152 -3.62 20.20 -2.41
C ARG A 152 -4.24 19.57 -3.63
N GLU A 153 -3.58 19.71 -4.79
CA GLU A 153 -4.07 19.18 -6.08
C GLU A 153 -4.23 17.65 -6.05
N MET A 154 -3.19 16.95 -5.61
CA MET A 154 -3.22 15.49 -5.47
C MET A 154 -4.31 15.04 -4.50
N THR A 155 -4.49 15.73 -3.36
CA THR A 155 -5.52 15.39 -2.39
C THR A 155 -6.93 15.69 -2.91
N ALA A 156 -7.13 16.84 -3.53
CA ALA A 156 -8.43 17.23 -4.09
C ALA A 156 -8.89 16.25 -5.19
N SER A 157 -7.96 15.72 -5.97
CA SER A 157 -8.28 14.76 -7.03
C SER A 157 -8.94 13.46 -6.52
N LEU A 158 -8.69 13.08 -5.26
CA LEU A 158 -9.23 11.85 -4.67
C LEU A 158 -10.77 11.84 -4.58
N GLU A 159 -11.38 13.02 -4.46
CA GLU A 159 -12.84 13.15 -4.34
C GLU A 159 -13.57 12.81 -5.64
N SER A 160 -12.91 13.00 -6.78
CA SER A 160 -13.48 12.68 -8.09
C SER A 160 -13.44 11.19 -8.43
N VAL A 161 -12.67 10.39 -7.67
CA VAL A 161 -12.44 8.98 -7.96
C VAL A 161 -13.48 8.10 -7.29
N LYS A 162 -14.31 7.45 -8.09
CA LYS A 162 -15.15 6.35 -7.64
C LYS A 162 -14.38 5.04 -7.79
N SER A 163 -14.35 4.25 -6.71
CA SER A 163 -13.63 2.98 -6.70
C SER A 163 -14.57 1.83 -6.39
N GLY A 164 -14.64 0.88 -7.31
CA GLY A 164 -15.27 -0.41 -7.11
C GLY A 164 -14.24 -1.52 -6.98
N GLN A 165 -14.59 -2.59 -6.30
CA GLN A 165 -13.79 -3.81 -6.22
C GLN A 165 -14.68 -5.03 -6.35
N VAL A 166 -14.15 -6.07 -6.96
CA VAL A 166 -14.82 -7.36 -7.07
C VAL A 166 -13.98 -8.41 -6.34
N THR A 167 -14.62 -9.11 -5.43
CA THR A 167 -14.03 -10.21 -4.67
C THR A 167 -14.95 -11.42 -4.71
N PHE A 168 -14.58 -12.54 -4.08
CA PHE A 168 -15.45 -13.72 -4.02
C PHE A 168 -15.92 -13.97 -2.58
N ALA A 169 -17.11 -14.56 -2.46
CA ALA A 169 -17.73 -14.91 -1.19
C ALA A 169 -17.12 -16.17 -0.61
N ILE A 170 -16.77 -16.14 0.68
CA ILE A 170 -16.24 -17.31 1.41
C ILE A 170 -17.37 -18.19 1.96
N LYS A 171 -18.55 -17.61 2.18
CA LYS A 171 -19.72 -18.29 2.76
C LYS A 171 -21.03 -17.65 2.29
N ASP A 172 -22.12 -18.39 2.43
CA ASP A 172 -23.45 -17.84 2.22
C ASP A 172 -23.78 -16.79 3.29
N THR A 173 -24.30 -15.67 2.87
CA THR A 173 -24.70 -14.57 3.76
C THR A 173 -25.66 -13.63 3.04
N SER A 174 -26.27 -12.70 3.77
CA SER A 174 -27.04 -11.59 3.21
C SER A 174 -26.57 -10.31 3.87
N ILE A 175 -26.09 -9.36 3.07
CA ILE A 175 -25.57 -8.07 3.53
C ILE A 175 -26.09 -6.98 2.59
N ASP A 176 -26.47 -5.85 3.13
CA ASP A 176 -27.00 -4.69 2.39
C ASP A 176 -28.20 -5.02 1.48
N GLY A 177 -28.96 -6.08 1.82
CA GLY A 177 -30.11 -6.53 1.05
C GLY A 177 -29.75 -7.42 -0.16
N VAL A 178 -28.47 -7.75 -0.35
CA VAL A 178 -27.98 -8.65 -1.38
C VAL A 178 -27.80 -10.04 -0.82
N GLU A 179 -28.43 -11.04 -1.44
CA GLU A 179 -28.16 -12.45 -1.15
C GLU A 179 -26.84 -12.85 -1.80
N ILE A 180 -25.93 -13.40 -1.00
CA ILE A 180 -24.59 -13.77 -1.41
C ILE A 180 -24.44 -15.28 -1.19
N LYS A 181 -24.08 -16.00 -2.22
CA LYS A 181 -23.76 -17.43 -2.14
C LYS A 181 -22.27 -17.64 -2.13
N LYS A 182 -21.85 -18.68 -1.45
CA LYS A 182 -20.45 -19.09 -1.41
C LYS A 182 -19.91 -19.28 -2.83
N ASP A 183 -18.65 -18.82 -3.04
CA ASP A 183 -17.92 -18.88 -4.30
C ASP A 183 -18.46 -17.98 -5.43
N GLU A 184 -19.51 -17.17 -5.18
CA GLU A 184 -19.91 -16.08 -6.09
C GLU A 184 -19.01 -14.86 -5.98
N PHE A 185 -18.98 -14.04 -7.02
CA PHE A 185 -18.26 -12.77 -7.06
C PHE A 185 -19.15 -11.64 -6.53
N ILE A 186 -18.59 -10.88 -5.60
CA ILE A 186 -19.27 -9.77 -4.92
C ILE A 186 -18.71 -8.45 -5.45
N GLY A 187 -19.57 -7.59 -5.95
CA GLY A 187 -19.24 -6.22 -6.29
C GLY A 187 -19.41 -5.29 -5.09
N ILE A 188 -18.40 -4.50 -4.79
CA ILE A 188 -18.37 -3.60 -3.63
C ILE A 188 -17.94 -2.21 -4.08
N SER A 189 -18.68 -1.17 -3.70
CA SER A 189 -18.28 0.22 -3.82
C SER A 189 -18.55 0.98 -2.53
N ASN A 190 -17.63 1.83 -2.12
CA ASN A 190 -17.75 2.63 -0.89
C ASN A 190 -18.14 1.82 0.37
N LYS A 191 -17.65 0.59 0.50
CA LYS A 191 -17.97 -0.37 1.58
C LYS A 191 -19.39 -0.96 1.55
N THR A 192 -20.17 -0.67 0.53
CA THR A 192 -21.51 -1.23 0.32
C THR A 192 -21.42 -2.34 -0.71
N ILE A 193 -22.10 -3.46 -0.45
CA ILE A 193 -22.21 -4.54 -1.42
C ILE A 193 -23.31 -4.19 -2.41
N LEU A 194 -22.97 -4.19 -3.70
CA LEU A 194 -23.86 -3.80 -4.78
C LEU A 194 -24.51 -4.98 -5.48
N CYS A 195 -23.75 -6.07 -5.67
CA CYS A 195 -24.20 -7.25 -6.38
C CYS A 195 -23.46 -8.52 -5.91
N SER A 196 -24.07 -9.68 -6.22
CA SER A 196 -23.44 -11.00 -6.14
C SER A 196 -23.78 -11.78 -7.41
N ASN A 197 -22.77 -12.32 -8.07
CA ASN A 197 -22.95 -13.00 -9.36
C ASN A 197 -21.95 -14.16 -9.50
N PRO A 198 -22.36 -15.32 -10.04
CA PRO A 198 -21.44 -16.42 -10.28
C PRO A 198 -20.40 -16.13 -11.38
N ASP A 199 -20.68 -15.15 -12.26
CA ASP A 199 -19.75 -14.71 -13.30
C ASP A 199 -19.01 -13.44 -12.87
N LYS A 200 -17.67 -13.50 -12.86
CA LYS A 200 -16.80 -12.39 -12.46
C LYS A 200 -16.97 -11.17 -13.37
N VAL A 201 -17.11 -11.38 -14.67
CA VAL A 201 -17.23 -10.29 -15.64
C VAL A 201 -18.55 -9.57 -15.43
N GLN A 202 -19.63 -10.32 -15.26
CA GLN A 202 -20.96 -9.77 -14.99
C GLN A 202 -20.97 -9.01 -13.66
N ALA A 203 -20.41 -9.57 -12.58
CA ALA A 203 -20.27 -8.87 -11.30
C ALA A 203 -19.48 -7.55 -11.45
N THR A 204 -18.47 -7.53 -12.32
CA THR A 204 -17.68 -6.31 -12.57
C THR A 204 -18.52 -5.25 -13.32
N ILE A 205 -19.28 -5.66 -14.33
CA ILE A 205 -20.15 -4.76 -15.08
C ILE A 205 -21.22 -4.15 -14.16
N GLU A 206 -21.91 -4.99 -13.38
CA GLU A 206 -22.92 -4.55 -12.41
C GLU A 206 -22.34 -3.58 -11.36
N THR A 207 -21.08 -3.79 -10.95
CA THR A 207 -20.39 -2.89 -10.00
C THR A 207 -20.06 -1.54 -10.63
N ILE A 208 -19.80 -1.48 -11.94
CA ILE A 208 -19.47 -0.23 -12.65
C ILE A 208 -20.74 0.57 -12.95
N GLU A 209 -21.84 -0.10 -13.28
CA GLU A 209 -23.10 0.52 -13.66
C GLU A 209 -23.91 1.08 -12.46
N SER A 210 -23.56 0.66 -11.24
CA SER A 210 -24.19 1.09 -9.98
C SER A 210 -23.58 2.38 -9.43
#